data_4640d558abfcb49f8f1cbc27684cbea5
#
_entry.id   4640d558abfcb49f8f1cbc27684cbea5
#
_cell.length_a   1.000
_cell.length_b   1.000
_cell.length_c   1.000
_cell.angle_alpha   90.00
_cell.angle_beta   90.00
_cell.angle_gamma   90.00
#
_symmetry.space_group_name_H-M   'P 1'
#
loop_
_entity.id
_entity.type
_entity.pdbx_description
1 polymer ?
#
loop_
_entity_poly.entity_id
_entity_poly.type
_entity_poly.pdbx_seq_one_letter_code
_entity_poly.pdbx_strand_id
1 'polypeptide(L)'
;MDSTPPPTAATAASRRAERRLRSKLPDGEAIVAWSQGWVSRDGRLRMVAARTLDYVVVTDRRLYLFTTGFFTRRPRRCVYAQSLARLRAAERPAGRGRHLRLESPDHRPLLIDLRRRARSDTLADEVLARTRADQETP
;
A
#
# COMPACT_ATOMS: atom_id res chain seq x y z
N MET A 1 31.63 -10.80 -9.31
CA MET A 1 31.71 -10.60 -7.85
C MET A 1 30.63 -9.66 -7.40
N ASP A 2 29.71 -10.22 -6.65
CA ASP A 2 28.65 -9.39 -6.10
C ASP A 2 29.17 -8.54 -4.95
N SER A 3 29.37 -7.27 -5.23
CA SER A 3 29.64 -6.30 -4.19
C SER A 3 28.33 -5.76 -3.64
N THR A 4 27.51 -6.65 -3.06
CA THR A 4 26.30 -6.20 -2.39
C THR A 4 26.73 -5.48 -1.12
N PRO A 5 26.44 -4.19 -0.97
CA PRO A 5 26.78 -3.50 0.26
C PRO A 5 26.04 -4.12 1.44
N PRO A 6 26.60 -4.11 2.65
CA PRO A 6 25.90 -4.60 3.81
C PRO A 6 24.59 -3.80 4.00
N PRO A 7 23.52 -4.43 4.51
CA PRO A 7 22.27 -3.73 4.70
C PRO A 7 22.43 -2.60 5.71
N THR A 8 21.92 -1.42 5.37
CA THR A 8 21.84 -0.30 6.28
C THR A 8 20.77 -0.56 7.35
N ALA A 9 20.78 0.21 8.42
CA ALA A 9 19.74 0.12 9.45
C ALA A 9 18.34 0.29 8.86
N ALA A 10 18.17 1.20 7.88
CA ALA A 10 16.89 1.40 7.19
C ALA A 10 16.50 0.15 6.39
N THR A 11 17.44 -0.52 5.71
CA THR A 11 17.19 -1.75 4.98
C THR A 11 16.81 -2.89 5.92
N ALA A 12 17.47 -2.99 7.06
CA ALA A 12 17.15 -4.01 8.07
C ALA A 12 15.76 -3.79 8.66
N ALA A 13 15.38 -2.53 8.94
CA ALA A 13 14.05 -2.19 9.41
C ALA A 13 12.98 -2.55 8.37
N SER A 14 13.26 -2.30 7.09
CA SER A 14 12.35 -2.66 6.00
C SER A 14 12.14 -4.16 5.89
N ARG A 15 13.19 -4.95 6.04
CA ARG A 15 13.11 -6.40 6.02
C ARG A 15 12.27 -6.93 7.19
N ARG A 16 12.42 -6.34 8.36
CA ARG A 16 11.61 -6.72 9.54
C ARG A 16 10.13 -6.40 9.31
N ALA A 17 9.84 -5.23 8.78
CA ALA A 17 8.47 -4.84 8.46
C ALA A 17 7.86 -5.80 7.44
N GLU A 18 8.59 -6.13 6.39
CA GLU A 18 8.11 -7.06 5.36
C GLU A 18 7.84 -8.44 5.93
N ARG A 19 8.70 -8.96 6.79
CA ARG A 19 8.48 -10.24 7.45
C ARG A 19 7.21 -10.23 8.30
N ARG A 20 6.96 -9.15 9.01
CA ARG A 20 5.75 -8.99 9.82
C ARG A 20 4.51 -8.94 8.94
N LEU A 21 4.59 -8.24 7.82
CA LEU A 21 3.48 -8.20 6.86
C LEU A 21 3.20 -9.59 6.29
N ARG A 22 4.25 -10.32 5.91
CA ARG A 22 4.09 -11.68 5.40
C ARG A 22 3.40 -12.60 6.39
N SER A 23 3.70 -12.46 7.68
CA SER A 23 3.07 -13.28 8.71
C SER A 23 1.57 -13.02 8.86
N LYS A 24 1.08 -11.90 8.35
CA LYS A 24 -0.34 -11.54 8.43
C LYS A 24 -1.12 -11.90 7.17
N LEU A 25 -0.45 -12.37 6.14
CA LEU A 25 -1.07 -12.73 4.87
C LEU A 25 -1.44 -14.21 4.82
N PRO A 26 -2.45 -14.58 4.02
CA PRO A 26 -2.74 -15.99 3.77
C PRO A 26 -1.55 -16.70 3.15
N ASP A 27 -1.42 -18.00 3.44
CA ASP A 27 -0.39 -18.82 2.84
C ASP A 27 -0.52 -18.81 1.33
N GLY A 28 0.61 -18.69 0.64
CA GLY A 28 0.66 -18.70 -0.81
C GLY A 28 0.49 -17.34 -1.47
N GLU A 29 0.17 -16.28 -0.73
CA GLU A 29 0.19 -14.92 -1.28
C GLU A 29 1.57 -14.32 -1.16
N ALA A 30 2.07 -13.77 -2.27
CA ALA A 30 3.38 -13.14 -2.33
C ALA A 30 3.24 -11.62 -2.33
N ILE A 31 4.04 -10.95 -1.50
CA ILE A 31 4.10 -9.48 -1.51
C ILE A 31 4.79 -9.03 -2.79
N VAL A 32 4.12 -8.18 -3.56
CA VAL A 32 4.69 -7.55 -4.75
C VAL A 32 5.33 -6.21 -4.38
N ALA A 33 4.64 -5.43 -3.58
CA ALA A 33 5.12 -4.12 -3.12
C ALA A 33 4.40 -3.73 -1.84
N TRP A 34 5.04 -2.90 -1.03
CA TRP A 34 4.42 -2.34 0.16
C TRP A 34 5.05 -0.99 0.51
N SER A 35 4.30 -0.17 1.19
CA SER A 35 4.77 1.10 1.71
C SER A 35 3.84 1.55 2.83
N GLN A 36 4.18 2.65 3.49
CA GLN A 36 3.28 3.33 4.40
C GLN A 36 2.69 4.55 3.71
N GLY A 37 1.41 4.81 3.96
CA GLY A 37 0.72 5.95 3.40
C GLY A 37 -0.33 6.49 4.34
N TRP A 38 -0.69 7.75 4.16
CA TRP A 38 -1.79 8.37 4.87
C TRP A 38 -3.08 8.04 4.13
N VAL A 39 -4.01 7.42 4.82
CA VAL A 39 -5.22 6.88 4.21
C VAL A 39 -6.45 7.60 4.74
N SER A 40 -7.28 8.08 3.82
CA SER A 40 -8.63 8.56 4.10
C SER A 40 -9.61 7.49 3.61
N ARG A 41 -10.36 6.91 4.53
CA ARG A 41 -11.20 5.73 4.23
C ARG A 41 -12.61 6.08 3.76
N ASP A 42 -12.96 7.35 3.72
CA ASP A 42 -14.27 7.78 3.24
C ASP A 42 -14.24 8.46 1.87
N GLY A 43 -13.08 8.45 1.21
CA GLY A 43 -12.93 9.02 -0.12
C GLY A 43 -12.92 10.53 -0.18
N ARG A 44 -12.96 11.21 0.96
CA ARG A 44 -12.94 12.66 1.02
C ARG A 44 -11.58 13.18 1.40
N LEU A 45 -11.19 14.32 0.79
CA LEU A 45 -10.00 15.04 1.21
C LEU A 45 -10.30 15.65 2.59
N ARG A 46 -9.84 14.98 3.63
CA ARG A 46 -10.04 15.45 4.99
C ARG A 46 -8.77 16.07 5.55
N MET A 47 -8.96 16.84 6.62
CA MET A 47 -7.85 17.37 7.41
C MET A 47 -6.96 16.21 7.89
N VAL A 48 -5.68 16.51 8.12
CA VAL A 48 -4.67 15.52 8.51
C VAL A 48 -5.13 14.66 9.71
N ALA A 49 -5.87 15.25 10.65
CA ALA A 49 -6.37 14.55 11.83
C ALA A 49 -7.34 13.40 11.52
N ALA A 50 -7.97 13.40 10.34
CA ALA A 50 -8.92 12.36 9.95
C ALA A 50 -8.28 11.26 9.09
N ARG A 51 -6.97 11.33 8.86
CA ARG A 51 -6.22 10.32 8.12
C ARG A 51 -5.50 9.39 9.09
N THR A 52 -5.33 8.15 8.67
CA THR A 52 -4.55 7.17 9.43
C THR A 52 -3.32 6.76 8.64
N LEU A 53 -2.22 6.55 9.35
CA LEU A 53 -1.01 6.02 8.73
C LEU A 53 -1.14 4.50 8.69
N ASP A 54 -1.28 3.95 7.51
CA ASP A 54 -1.47 2.52 7.32
C ASP A 54 -0.35 1.93 6.49
N TYR A 55 -0.10 0.64 6.69
CA TYR A 55 0.71 -0.14 5.76
C TYR A 55 -0.16 -0.52 4.56
N VAL A 56 0.28 -0.15 3.38
CA VAL A 56 -0.38 -0.49 2.11
C VAL A 56 0.41 -1.62 1.49
N VAL A 57 -0.24 -2.75 1.26
CA VAL A 57 0.43 -3.95 0.75
C VAL A 57 -0.29 -4.44 -0.48
N VAL A 58 0.45 -4.64 -1.56
CA VAL A 58 -0.06 -5.27 -2.78
C VAL A 58 0.58 -6.64 -2.88
N THR A 59 -0.25 -7.65 -2.99
CA THR A 59 0.17 -9.01 -3.27
C THR A 59 -0.12 -9.36 -4.71
N ASP A 60 0.16 -10.59 -5.09
CA ASP A 60 -0.22 -11.09 -6.41
C ASP A 60 -1.74 -11.21 -6.60
N ARG A 61 -2.54 -11.06 -5.53
CA ARG A 61 -3.99 -11.27 -5.56
C ARG A 61 -4.81 -10.10 -5.03
N ARG A 62 -4.33 -9.40 -4.00
CA ARG A 62 -5.13 -8.42 -3.25
C ARG A 62 -4.34 -7.21 -2.86
N LEU A 63 -5.08 -6.16 -2.53
CA LEU A 63 -4.53 -5.00 -1.84
C LEU A 63 -5.04 -5.03 -0.40
N TYR A 64 -4.12 -4.85 0.55
CA TYR A 64 -4.43 -4.83 1.98
C TYR A 64 -4.00 -3.51 2.60
N LEU A 65 -4.77 -3.10 3.61
CA LEU A 65 -4.36 -2.04 4.52
C LEU A 65 -4.27 -2.61 5.92
N PHE A 66 -3.13 -2.38 6.58
CA PHE A 66 -2.94 -2.75 7.99
C PHE A 66 -2.70 -1.49 8.80
N THR A 67 -3.34 -1.42 9.97
CA THR A 67 -3.09 -0.29 10.88
C THR A 67 -1.65 -0.35 11.39
N THR A 68 -1.11 0.84 11.70
CA THR A 68 0.22 0.97 12.28
C THR A 68 0.10 1.11 13.79
N GLY A 69 0.85 0.32 14.54
CA GLY A 69 0.89 0.43 15.99
C GLY A 69 1.44 1.77 16.43
N PHE A 70 0.78 2.43 17.38
CA PHE A 70 1.11 3.78 17.81
C PHE A 70 2.53 3.88 18.36
N PHE A 71 2.90 2.97 19.25
CA PHE A 71 4.23 2.97 19.87
C PHE A 71 5.25 2.12 19.12
N THR A 72 4.82 0.98 18.59
CA THR A 72 5.73 0.01 18.00
C THR A 72 5.99 0.26 16.50
N ARG A 73 5.10 1.03 15.85
CA ARG A 73 5.10 1.27 14.40
C ARG A 73 5.05 -0.02 13.58
N ARG A 74 4.55 -1.10 14.17
CA ARG A 74 4.40 -2.38 13.50
C ARG A 74 3.03 -2.48 12.84
N PRO A 75 2.91 -3.25 11.75
CA PRO A 75 1.58 -3.55 11.20
C PRO A 75 0.78 -4.34 12.23
N ARG A 76 -0.47 -3.95 12.44
CA ARG A 76 -1.32 -4.58 13.45
C ARG A 76 -2.50 -5.28 12.82
N ARG A 77 -3.56 -4.56 12.55
CA ARG A 77 -4.85 -5.13 12.16
C ARG A 77 -5.14 -4.84 10.69
N CYS A 78 -5.63 -5.84 9.98
CA CYS A 78 -6.13 -5.64 8.63
C CYS A 78 -7.47 -4.90 8.70
N VAL A 79 -7.53 -3.74 8.06
CA VAL A 79 -8.74 -2.90 8.02
C VAL A 79 -9.34 -2.81 6.63
N TYR A 80 -8.67 -3.35 5.63
CA TYR A 80 -9.14 -3.36 4.25
C TYR A 80 -8.45 -4.49 3.51
N ALA A 81 -9.21 -5.24 2.75
CA ALA A 81 -8.70 -6.27 1.87
C ALA A 81 -9.60 -6.35 0.65
N GLN A 82 -9.04 -6.22 -0.54
CA GLN A 82 -9.81 -6.25 -1.76
C GLN A 82 -9.03 -6.94 -2.86
N SER A 83 -9.73 -7.81 -3.61
CA SER A 83 -9.17 -8.44 -4.79
C SER A 83 -8.78 -7.38 -5.82
N LEU A 84 -7.61 -7.53 -6.42
CA LEU A 84 -7.14 -6.61 -7.47
C LEU A 84 -8.08 -6.60 -8.67
N ALA A 85 -8.70 -7.73 -8.97
CA ALA A 85 -9.65 -7.84 -10.09
C ALA A 85 -10.89 -6.97 -9.90
N ARG A 86 -11.24 -6.64 -8.65
CA ARG A 86 -12.41 -5.82 -8.32
C ARG A 86 -12.05 -4.39 -7.95
N LEU A 87 -10.81 -4.03 -8.07
CA LEU A 87 -10.28 -2.74 -7.64
C LEU A 87 -10.04 -1.84 -8.84
N ARG A 88 -10.49 -0.60 -8.76
CA ARG A 88 -10.17 0.45 -9.74
C ARG A 88 -9.28 1.47 -9.07
N ALA A 89 -8.16 1.78 -9.70
CA ALA A 89 -7.20 2.73 -9.16
C ALA A 89 -6.95 3.85 -10.16
N ALA A 90 -6.87 5.07 -9.66
CA ALA A 90 -6.50 6.23 -10.45
C ALA A 90 -5.53 7.08 -9.63
N GLU A 91 -4.52 7.62 -10.31
CA GLU A 91 -3.61 8.57 -9.68
C GLU A 91 -4.14 9.98 -9.88
N ARG A 92 -4.13 10.77 -8.82
CA ARG A 92 -4.52 12.17 -8.87
C ARG A 92 -3.29 13.06 -8.83
N PRO A 93 -3.30 14.19 -9.57
CA PRO A 93 -2.23 15.16 -9.45
C PRO A 93 -2.11 15.66 -8.02
N ALA A 94 -0.90 15.67 -7.48
CA ALA A 94 -0.60 16.16 -6.15
C ALA A 94 0.69 16.97 -6.22
N GLY A 95 0.78 18.03 -5.41
CA GLY A 95 1.96 18.87 -5.41
C GLY A 95 3.22 18.15 -4.95
N ARG A 96 3.11 17.40 -3.88
CA ARG A 96 4.20 16.58 -3.33
C ARG A 96 3.68 15.19 -3.01
N GLY A 97 4.38 14.18 -3.49
CA GLY A 97 3.98 12.80 -3.30
C GLY A 97 3.04 12.31 -4.40
N ARG A 98 2.47 11.14 -4.19
CA ARG A 98 1.56 10.52 -5.15
C ARG A 98 0.26 10.19 -4.43
N HIS A 99 -0.85 10.59 -5.03
CA HIS A 99 -2.17 10.35 -4.48
C HIS A 99 -2.90 9.31 -5.33
N LEU A 100 -3.31 8.23 -4.68
CA LEU A 100 -4.09 7.18 -5.32
C LEU A 100 -5.52 7.22 -4.81
N ARG A 101 -6.48 7.15 -5.74
CA ARG A 101 -7.88 6.92 -5.42
C ARG A 101 -8.22 5.50 -5.80
N LEU A 102 -8.73 4.74 -4.84
CA LEU A 102 -9.12 3.35 -5.02
C LEU A 102 -10.62 3.20 -4.84
N GLU A 103 -11.25 2.52 -5.78
CA GLU A 103 -12.68 2.24 -5.73
C GLU A 103 -12.93 0.75 -5.85
N SER A 104 -13.86 0.25 -5.06
CA SER A 104 -14.30 -1.14 -5.12
C SER A 104 -15.79 -1.21 -4.80
N PRO A 105 -16.50 -2.29 -5.26
CA PRO A 105 -17.95 -2.40 -5.01
C PRO A 105 -18.30 -2.55 -3.54
N ASP A 106 -17.42 -3.11 -2.74
CA ASP A 106 -17.73 -3.51 -1.36
C ASP A 106 -17.31 -2.49 -0.31
N HIS A 107 -16.60 -1.44 -0.71
CA HIS A 107 -16.05 -0.46 0.21
C HIS A 107 -16.25 0.95 -0.31
N ARG A 108 -16.19 1.92 0.60
CA ARG A 108 -16.14 3.33 0.21
C ARG A 108 -14.83 3.63 -0.47
N PRO A 109 -14.79 4.62 -1.39
CA PRO A 109 -13.55 5.00 -2.01
C PRO A 109 -12.47 5.35 -0.99
N LEU A 110 -11.23 4.96 -1.30
CA LEU A 110 -10.06 5.27 -0.49
C LEU A 110 -9.23 6.33 -1.19
N LEU A 111 -8.64 7.21 -0.39
CA LEU A 111 -7.58 8.11 -0.86
C LEU A 111 -6.31 7.77 -0.10
N ILE A 112 -5.25 7.47 -0.81
CA ILE A 112 -3.95 7.14 -0.24
C ILE A 112 -2.95 8.20 -0.66
N ASP A 113 -2.34 8.85 0.33
CA ASP A 113 -1.29 9.84 0.12
C ASP A 113 0.05 9.18 0.41
N LEU A 114 0.84 8.98 -0.64
CA LEU A 114 2.16 8.38 -0.56
C LEU A 114 3.21 9.47 -0.74
N ARG A 115 4.15 9.54 0.19
CA ARG A 115 5.31 10.41 0.01
C ARG A 115 6.21 9.87 -1.09
N ARG A 116 6.87 10.76 -1.83
CA ARG A 116 7.80 10.33 -2.88
C ARG A 116 9.03 9.66 -2.29
N ARG A 117 9.04 8.35 -2.38
CA ARG A 117 10.15 7.46 -2.04
C ARG A 117 10.14 6.32 -3.05
N ALA A 118 11.29 5.70 -3.28
CA ALA A 118 11.39 4.60 -4.23
C ALA A 118 10.36 3.51 -3.95
N ARG A 119 10.16 3.15 -2.68
CA ARG A 119 9.18 2.14 -2.30
C ARG A 119 7.74 2.56 -2.58
N SER A 120 7.40 3.80 -2.29
CA SER A 120 6.06 4.33 -2.55
C SER A 120 5.78 4.43 -4.05
N ASP A 121 6.78 4.83 -4.83
CA ASP A 121 6.64 4.88 -6.27
C ASP A 121 6.44 3.48 -6.86
N THR A 122 7.20 2.50 -6.39
CA THR A 122 7.02 1.11 -6.81
C THR A 122 5.62 0.61 -6.47
N LEU A 123 5.15 0.88 -5.24
CA LEU A 123 3.81 0.49 -4.82
C LEU A 123 2.74 1.12 -5.73
N ALA A 124 2.84 2.44 -5.95
CA ALA A 124 1.86 3.14 -6.79
C ALA A 124 1.84 2.59 -8.21
N ASP A 125 3.01 2.37 -8.80
CA ASP A 125 3.12 1.85 -10.15
C ASP A 125 2.54 0.43 -10.26
N GLU A 126 2.79 -0.42 -9.27
CA GLU A 126 2.25 -1.77 -9.25
C GLU A 126 0.73 -1.78 -9.08
N VAL A 127 0.19 -0.93 -8.22
CA VAL A 127 -1.26 -0.80 -8.06
C VAL A 127 -1.90 -0.38 -9.38
N LEU A 128 -1.36 0.64 -10.02
CA LEU A 128 -1.91 1.15 -11.27
C LEU A 128 -1.79 0.12 -12.40
N ALA A 129 -0.66 -0.56 -12.49
CA ALA A 129 -0.44 -1.57 -13.54
C ALA A 129 -1.40 -2.75 -13.39
N ARG A 130 -1.58 -3.25 -12.17
CA ARG A 130 -2.38 -4.45 -11.92
C ARG A 130 -3.88 -4.20 -12.01
N THR A 131 -4.34 -3.01 -11.64
CA THR A 131 -5.76 -2.65 -11.74
C THR A 131 -6.14 -2.21 -13.14
N ARG A 132 -5.26 -1.51 -13.87
CA ARG A 132 -5.50 -1.10 -15.25
C ARG A 132 -5.62 -2.30 -16.19
N ALA A 133 -4.82 -3.34 -15.97
CA ALA A 133 -4.86 -4.53 -16.81
C ALA A 133 -6.25 -5.17 -16.80
N ASP A 134 -6.93 -5.16 -15.65
CA ASP A 134 -8.29 -5.70 -15.54
C ASP A 134 -9.34 -4.79 -16.18
N GLN A 135 -9.09 -3.49 -16.22
CA GLN A 135 -10.01 -2.52 -16.81
C GLN A 135 -9.94 -2.47 -18.34
N GLU A 136 -8.81 -2.84 -18.91
CA GLU A 136 -8.59 -2.83 -20.35
C GLU A 136 -9.10 -4.11 -21.04
N THR A 137 -9.47 -5.12 -20.26
CA THR A 137 -10.02 -6.35 -20.80
C THR A 137 -11.54 -6.18 -20.97
N PRO A 138 -12.05 -6.21 -22.19
CA PRO A 138 -13.48 -6.07 -22.41
C PRO A 138 -14.29 -7.25 -21.87
#